data_63a6543ef49b2f5e6178ee50666c7440
#
_entry.id   63a6543ef49b2f5e6178ee50666c7440
#
_cell.length_a   1.000
_cell.length_b   1.000
_cell.length_c   1.000
_cell.angle_alpha   90.00
_cell.angle_beta   90.00
_cell.angle_gamma   90.00
#
_symmetry.space_group_name_H-M   'P 1'
#
loop_
_entity.id
_entity.type
_entity.pdbx_description
1 polymer ?
#
loop_
_entity_poly.entity_id
_entity_poly.type
_entity_poly.pdbx_seq_one_letter_code
_entity_poly.pdbx_strand_id
1 'polypeptide(L)'
;IPSISTDPAFKADCDRAADWLVEDLRSIGVEASKRPTPGHPMVVGHVDGEGPHLLFYGHYDVQPVDPLDLWDAPPFEPRIEDTPNGKVMRGRGTSDDKGQLMTFIEACRAWKAVHGKLPCKITFFLEGEEESGSPSLIPFMEKNAAELKSDIALICDTSMVSPGVPSIASQLRGMLKDEFTLTGPRIDLHSG
;
A
#
# COMPACT_ATOMS: atom_id res chain seq x y z
N ILE A 1 -2.56 5.93 -11.30
CA ILE A 1 -3.07 4.60 -11.69
C ILE A 1 -4.23 4.26 -10.76
N PRO A 2 -5.45 3.99 -11.27
CA PRO A 2 -6.62 3.66 -10.45
C PRO A 2 -6.64 2.18 -10.04
N SER A 3 -5.70 1.77 -9.18
CA SER A 3 -5.55 0.39 -8.73
C SER A 3 -6.57 0.02 -7.64
N ILE A 4 -7.86 0.10 -7.96
CA ILE A 4 -8.96 -0.26 -7.06
C ILE A 4 -9.08 -1.78 -6.97
N SER A 5 -8.66 -2.38 -5.86
CA SER A 5 -8.61 -3.84 -5.70
C SER A 5 -9.98 -4.50 -5.54
N THR A 6 -10.95 -3.77 -5.00
CA THR A 6 -12.29 -4.28 -4.71
C THR A 6 -13.20 -4.41 -5.95
N ASP A 7 -12.82 -3.83 -7.09
CA ASP A 7 -13.61 -3.85 -8.32
C ASP A 7 -12.85 -4.57 -9.45
N PRO A 8 -13.38 -5.70 -9.97
CA PRO A 8 -12.76 -6.45 -11.06
C PRO A 8 -12.50 -5.63 -12.35
N ALA A 9 -13.22 -4.54 -12.56
CA ALA A 9 -13.00 -3.65 -13.70
C ALA A 9 -11.61 -3.01 -13.69
N PHE A 10 -10.99 -2.83 -12.52
CA PHE A 10 -9.67 -2.24 -12.33
C PHE A 10 -8.53 -3.27 -12.21
N LYS A 11 -8.79 -4.55 -12.47
CA LYS A 11 -7.76 -5.59 -12.38
C LYS A 11 -6.53 -5.29 -13.23
N ALA A 12 -6.72 -4.78 -14.44
CA ALA A 12 -5.62 -4.39 -15.32
C ALA A 12 -4.83 -3.18 -14.77
N ASP A 13 -5.49 -2.28 -14.05
CA ASP A 13 -4.84 -1.14 -13.42
C ASP A 13 -4.03 -1.56 -12.19
N CYS A 14 -4.50 -2.52 -11.40
CA CYS A 14 -3.73 -3.13 -10.33
C CYS A 14 -2.46 -3.81 -10.87
N ASP A 15 -2.61 -4.57 -11.96
CA ASP A 15 -1.47 -5.24 -12.61
C ASP A 15 -0.45 -4.22 -13.17
N ARG A 16 -0.94 -3.14 -13.79
CA ARG A 16 -0.10 -2.03 -14.27
C ARG A 16 0.61 -1.27 -13.12
N ALA A 17 -0.05 -1.12 -11.97
CA ALA A 17 0.58 -0.51 -10.80
C ALA A 17 1.73 -1.38 -10.26
N ALA A 18 1.52 -2.70 -10.22
CA ALA A 18 2.58 -3.63 -9.85
C ALA A 18 3.77 -3.60 -10.84
N ASP A 19 3.51 -3.56 -12.14
CA ASP A 19 4.56 -3.44 -13.16
C ASP A 19 5.34 -2.14 -13.00
N TRP A 20 4.66 -1.03 -12.77
CA TRP A 20 5.30 0.27 -12.54
C TRP A 20 6.23 0.23 -11.33
N LEU A 21 5.79 -0.38 -10.21
CA LEU A 21 6.61 -0.52 -9.00
C LEU A 21 7.84 -1.40 -9.24
N VAL A 22 7.70 -2.48 -9.99
CA VAL A 22 8.84 -3.32 -10.37
C VAL A 22 9.87 -2.52 -11.16
N GLU A 23 9.44 -1.74 -12.13
CA GLU A 23 10.33 -0.91 -12.94
C GLU A 23 10.98 0.20 -12.11
N ASP A 24 10.23 0.86 -11.24
CA ASP A 24 10.74 1.92 -10.38
C ASP A 24 11.77 1.39 -9.38
N LEU A 25 11.51 0.28 -8.71
CA LEU A 25 12.45 -0.38 -7.82
C LEU A 25 13.72 -0.81 -8.56
N ARG A 26 13.60 -1.36 -9.77
CA ARG A 26 14.75 -1.71 -10.60
C ARG A 26 15.61 -0.51 -10.98
N SER A 27 14.98 0.66 -11.18
CA SER A 27 15.68 1.90 -11.50
C SER A 27 16.66 2.35 -10.42
N ILE A 28 16.43 1.94 -9.18
CA ILE A 28 17.32 2.18 -8.04
C ILE A 28 18.18 0.97 -7.69
N GLY A 29 18.19 -0.07 -8.56
CA GLY A 29 19.04 -1.24 -8.42
C GLY A 29 18.55 -2.28 -7.43
N VAL A 30 17.25 -2.33 -7.16
CA VAL A 30 16.57 -3.41 -6.44
C VAL A 30 16.27 -4.55 -7.43
N GLU A 31 16.55 -5.79 -7.05
CA GLU A 31 16.17 -6.98 -7.83
C GLU A 31 14.67 -7.25 -7.57
N ALA A 32 13.79 -6.57 -8.29
CA ALA A 32 12.36 -6.63 -8.11
C ALA A 32 11.67 -7.52 -9.16
N SER A 33 10.60 -8.18 -8.74
CA SER A 33 9.76 -9.01 -9.61
C SER A 33 8.30 -9.00 -9.17
N LYS A 34 7.41 -9.11 -10.14
CA LYS A 34 5.99 -9.34 -9.91
C LYS A 34 5.75 -10.83 -9.68
N ARG A 35 5.09 -11.17 -8.58
CA ARG A 35 4.80 -12.55 -8.16
C ARG A 35 3.28 -12.80 -8.23
N PRO A 36 2.83 -13.76 -9.04
CA PRO A 36 1.41 -14.03 -9.19
C PRO A 36 0.79 -14.58 -7.90
N THR A 37 -0.45 -14.17 -7.65
CA THR A 37 -1.33 -14.68 -6.61
C THR A 37 -2.68 -15.06 -7.24
N PRO A 38 -3.60 -15.71 -6.51
CA PRO A 38 -4.98 -15.89 -6.98
C PRO A 38 -5.74 -14.57 -7.26
N GLY A 39 -5.40 -13.51 -6.53
CA GLY A 39 -5.95 -12.16 -6.68
C GLY A 39 -5.04 -11.21 -7.44
N HIS A 40 -4.61 -10.13 -6.77
CA HIS A 40 -3.65 -9.18 -7.33
C HIS A 40 -2.21 -9.58 -6.99
N PRO A 41 -1.24 -9.34 -7.88
CA PRO A 41 0.13 -9.82 -7.69
C PRO A 41 0.83 -9.13 -6.51
N MET A 42 1.75 -9.84 -5.87
CA MET A 42 2.74 -9.24 -4.98
C MET A 42 3.91 -8.69 -5.78
N VAL A 43 4.50 -7.59 -5.32
CA VAL A 43 5.79 -7.11 -5.79
C VAL A 43 6.82 -7.41 -4.72
N VAL A 44 7.82 -8.22 -5.05
CA VAL A 44 8.92 -8.58 -4.16
C VAL A 44 10.22 -8.09 -4.76
N GLY A 45 11.00 -7.36 -3.96
CA GLY A 45 12.29 -6.86 -4.39
C GLY A 45 13.35 -7.01 -3.31
N HIS A 46 14.59 -7.28 -3.72
CA HIS A 46 15.71 -7.46 -2.82
C HIS A 46 16.85 -6.53 -3.19
N VAL A 47 17.50 -6.00 -2.18
CA VAL A 47 18.79 -5.32 -2.33
C VAL A 47 19.69 -5.68 -1.16
N ASP A 48 20.93 -6.03 -1.49
CA ASP A 48 21.93 -6.34 -0.48
C ASP A 48 22.46 -5.07 0.19
N GLY A 49 22.88 -5.23 1.45
CA GLY A 49 23.48 -4.20 2.26
C GLY A 49 24.14 -4.79 3.51
N GLU A 50 24.91 -3.96 4.20
CA GLU A 50 25.53 -4.32 5.47
C GLU A 50 24.54 -4.03 6.63
N GLY A 51 24.61 -4.78 7.73
CA GLY A 51 23.77 -4.56 8.91
C GLY A 51 22.47 -5.39 8.91
N PRO A 52 21.43 -4.95 9.63
CA PRO A 52 20.21 -5.72 9.80
C PRO A 52 19.43 -5.86 8.48
N HIS A 53 18.68 -6.95 8.37
CA HIS A 53 17.76 -7.17 7.26
C HIS A 53 16.41 -6.51 7.58
N LEU A 54 16.06 -5.50 6.81
CA LEU A 54 14.79 -4.80 6.89
C LEU A 54 13.81 -5.37 5.85
N LEU A 55 12.61 -5.76 6.26
CA LEU A 55 11.49 -5.99 5.38
C LEU A 55 10.61 -4.74 5.40
N PHE A 56 10.44 -4.10 4.27
CA PHE A 56 9.51 -3.00 4.07
C PHE A 56 8.22 -3.54 3.46
N TYR A 57 7.10 -3.32 4.17
CA TYR A 57 5.76 -3.65 3.70
C TYR A 57 4.98 -2.38 3.37
N GLY A 58 4.21 -2.44 2.29
CA GLY A 58 3.25 -1.44 1.89
C GLY A 58 2.25 -2.01 0.88
N HIS A 59 1.21 -1.24 0.54
CA HIS A 59 0.25 -1.66 -0.48
C HIS A 59 0.10 -0.62 -1.58
N TYR A 60 -0.23 -1.09 -2.79
CA TYR A 60 -0.35 -0.25 -3.96
C TYR A 60 -1.80 -0.15 -4.49
N ASP A 61 -2.72 -0.91 -3.92
CA ASP A 61 -4.13 -0.76 -4.19
C ASP A 61 -4.74 0.41 -3.41
N VAL A 62 -5.94 0.76 -3.77
CA VAL A 62 -6.66 1.91 -3.21
C VAL A 62 -8.15 1.62 -3.12
N GLN A 63 -8.82 2.31 -2.19
CA GLN A 63 -10.27 2.30 -2.06
C GLN A 63 -10.98 2.88 -3.30
N PRO A 64 -12.23 2.48 -3.57
CA PRO A 64 -13.11 3.14 -4.51
C PRO A 64 -13.23 4.65 -4.28
N VAL A 65 -13.65 5.35 -5.30
CA VAL A 65 -13.74 6.82 -5.30
C VAL A 65 -15.17 7.36 -5.30
N ASP A 66 -16.15 6.47 -5.28
CA ASP A 66 -17.55 6.88 -5.24
C ASP A 66 -17.96 7.45 -3.86
N PRO A 67 -18.85 8.43 -3.83
CA PRO A 67 -19.43 9.14 -4.98
C PRO A 67 -18.48 10.21 -5.54
N LEU A 68 -18.36 10.27 -6.88
CA LEU A 68 -17.43 11.17 -7.57
C LEU A 68 -17.75 12.65 -7.40
N ASP A 69 -18.98 13.00 -7.18
CA ASP A 69 -19.47 14.38 -6.97
C ASP A 69 -19.00 15.01 -5.65
N LEU A 70 -18.46 14.21 -4.73
CA LEU A 70 -17.86 14.73 -3.49
C LEU A 70 -16.36 15.10 -3.64
N TRP A 71 -15.78 14.86 -4.79
CA TRP A 71 -14.39 15.24 -5.05
C TRP A 71 -14.28 16.61 -5.70
N ASP A 72 -13.43 17.48 -5.17
CA ASP A 72 -13.14 18.82 -5.75
C ASP A 72 -12.48 18.75 -7.13
N ALA A 73 -11.88 17.61 -7.48
CA ALA A 73 -11.26 17.35 -8.78
C ALA A 73 -11.15 15.82 -9.00
N PRO A 74 -10.88 15.36 -10.23
CA PRO A 74 -10.77 13.93 -10.52
C PRO A 74 -9.77 13.24 -9.58
N PRO A 75 -10.20 12.19 -8.84
CA PRO A 75 -9.42 11.61 -7.75
C PRO A 75 -8.10 10.95 -8.19
N PHE A 76 -7.99 10.53 -9.46
CA PHE A 76 -6.77 9.95 -10.03
C PHE A 76 -5.93 10.93 -10.86
N GLU A 77 -6.23 12.21 -10.77
CA GLU A 77 -5.41 13.33 -11.28
C GLU A 77 -4.83 14.11 -10.09
N PRO A 78 -3.76 13.60 -9.45
CA PRO A 78 -3.24 14.21 -8.23
C PRO A 78 -2.71 15.60 -8.50
N ARG A 79 -2.99 16.52 -7.59
CA ARG A 79 -2.60 17.93 -7.67
C ARG A 79 -1.88 18.39 -6.42
N ILE A 80 -0.97 19.34 -6.58
CA ILE A 80 -0.28 19.99 -5.46
C ILE A 80 -0.99 21.32 -5.17
N GLU A 81 -1.40 21.49 -3.92
CA GLU A 81 -2.07 22.69 -3.44
C GLU A 81 -1.27 23.37 -2.35
N ASP A 82 -1.29 24.70 -2.35
CA ASP A 82 -0.73 25.51 -1.27
C ASP A 82 -1.76 25.64 -0.13
N THR A 83 -1.34 25.34 1.08
CA THR A 83 -2.15 25.48 2.28
C THR A 83 -1.41 26.32 3.34
N PRO A 84 -2.09 26.81 4.37
CA PRO A 84 -1.42 27.49 5.48
C PRO A 84 -0.33 26.64 6.18
N ASN A 85 -0.42 25.33 6.06
CA ASN A 85 0.54 24.39 6.64
C ASN A 85 1.60 23.89 5.63
N GLY A 86 1.69 24.51 4.45
CA GLY A 86 2.61 24.12 3.39
C GLY A 86 1.91 23.45 2.20
N LYS A 87 2.70 22.91 1.30
CA LYS A 87 2.19 22.21 0.12
C LYS A 87 1.66 20.84 0.49
N VAL A 88 0.49 20.50 -0.05
CA VAL A 88 -0.13 19.19 0.09
C VAL A 88 -0.42 18.58 -1.28
N MET A 89 -0.30 17.27 -1.39
CA MET A 89 -0.72 16.53 -2.57
C MET A 89 -2.11 15.94 -2.30
N ARG A 90 -3.08 16.19 -3.20
CA ARG A 90 -4.43 15.68 -3.10
C ARG A 90 -4.76 14.75 -4.24
N GLY A 91 -5.43 13.64 -3.91
CA GLY A 91 -5.88 12.61 -4.83
C GLY A 91 -6.03 11.28 -4.12
N ARG A 92 -6.68 10.30 -4.75
CA ARG A 92 -6.79 8.95 -4.19
C ARG A 92 -5.40 8.28 -4.14
N GLY A 93 -5.03 7.70 -2.99
CA GLY A 93 -3.76 7.03 -2.78
C GLY A 93 -2.57 7.96 -2.50
N THR A 94 -2.75 9.30 -2.46
CA THR A 94 -1.66 10.24 -2.15
C THR A 94 -1.19 10.18 -0.69
N SER A 95 -1.98 9.55 0.18
CA SER A 95 -1.62 9.19 1.55
C SER A 95 -1.63 7.68 1.69
N ASP A 96 -2.78 7.08 1.62
CA ASP A 96 -3.06 5.66 1.83
C ASP A 96 -3.02 4.89 0.50
N ASP A 97 -2.03 4.01 0.25
CA ASP A 97 -0.71 3.93 0.91
C ASP A 97 0.42 4.30 -0.08
N LYS A 98 0.07 4.64 -1.36
CA LYS A 98 1.08 4.96 -2.39
C LYS A 98 2.01 6.10 -2.00
N GLY A 99 1.47 7.13 -1.30
CA GLY A 99 2.30 8.25 -0.84
C GLY A 99 3.32 7.81 0.19
N GLN A 100 2.92 7.00 1.16
CA GLN A 100 3.77 6.49 2.22
C GLN A 100 4.78 5.48 1.66
N LEU A 101 4.32 4.55 0.80
CA LEU A 101 5.16 3.61 0.08
C LEU A 101 6.26 4.33 -0.71
N MET A 102 5.89 5.36 -1.48
CA MET A 102 6.86 6.15 -2.26
C MET A 102 7.81 6.95 -1.38
N THR A 103 7.39 7.39 -0.19
CA THR A 103 8.28 8.07 0.76
C THR A 103 9.48 7.19 1.13
N PHE A 104 9.28 5.89 1.36
CA PHE A 104 10.37 4.98 1.66
C PHE A 104 11.24 4.68 0.43
N ILE A 105 10.62 4.45 -0.75
CA ILE A 105 11.36 4.21 -1.99
C ILE A 105 12.24 5.41 -2.34
N GLU A 106 11.71 6.64 -2.23
CA GLU A 106 12.47 7.86 -2.48
C GLU A 106 13.56 8.11 -1.45
N ALA A 107 13.36 7.73 -0.19
CA ALA A 107 14.43 7.74 0.81
C ALA A 107 15.58 6.81 0.42
N CYS A 108 15.27 5.60 -0.07
CA CYS A 108 16.27 4.66 -0.59
C CYS A 108 16.99 5.23 -1.82
N ARG A 109 16.24 5.85 -2.74
CA ARG A 109 16.79 6.50 -3.94
C ARG A 109 17.77 7.61 -3.58
N ALA A 110 17.35 8.51 -2.68
CA ALA A 110 18.18 9.62 -2.21
C ALA A 110 19.43 9.13 -1.48
N TRP A 111 19.29 8.16 -0.59
CA TRP A 111 20.43 7.59 0.13
C TRP A 111 21.44 6.97 -0.82
N LYS A 112 20.97 6.17 -1.77
CA LYS A 112 21.85 5.54 -2.76
C LYS A 112 22.54 6.55 -3.65
N ALA A 113 21.85 7.62 -4.04
CA ALA A 113 22.46 8.71 -4.83
C ALA A 113 23.62 9.41 -4.11
N VAL A 114 23.53 9.55 -2.79
CA VAL A 114 24.55 10.20 -1.97
C VAL A 114 25.68 9.24 -1.57
N HIS A 115 25.34 8.00 -1.22
CA HIS A 115 26.28 7.05 -0.61
C HIS A 115 26.68 5.88 -1.52
N GLY A 116 26.08 5.76 -2.71
CA GLY A 116 26.34 4.70 -3.68
C GLY A 116 25.71 3.35 -3.36
N LYS A 117 25.46 3.04 -2.10
CA LYS A 117 24.83 1.81 -1.62
C LYS A 117 23.82 2.10 -0.49
N LEU A 118 22.88 1.19 -0.26
CA LEU A 118 21.98 1.27 0.89
C LEU A 118 22.67 0.84 2.20
N PRO A 119 22.22 1.32 3.35
CA PRO A 119 22.91 1.10 4.63
C PRO A 119 22.65 -0.30 5.21
N CYS A 120 21.63 -1.01 4.73
CA CYS A 120 21.25 -2.33 5.21
C CYS A 120 20.64 -3.17 4.07
N LYS A 121 20.52 -4.47 4.30
CA LYS A 121 19.76 -5.35 3.42
C LYS A 121 18.27 -4.99 3.50
N ILE A 122 17.61 -4.87 2.35
CA ILE A 122 16.18 -4.54 2.30
C ILE A 122 15.44 -5.55 1.41
N THR A 123 14.33 -6.06 1.92
CA THR A 123 13.31 -6.75 1.14
C THR A 123 12.08 -5.84 1.06
N PHE A 124 11.70 -5.46 -0.15
CA PHE A 124 10.41 -4.82 -0.44
C PHE A 124 9.37 -5.90 -0.62
N PHE A 125 8.28 -5.80 0.09
CA PHE A 125 7.15 -6.71 0.03
C PHE A 125 5.86 -5.89 -0.08
N LEU A 126 5.34 -5.76 -1.31
CA LEU A 126 4.24 -4.85 -1.62
C LEU A 126 3.06 -5.65 -2.16
N GLU A 127 1.89 -5.42 -1.59
CA GLU A 127 0.66 -6.10 -2.00
C GLU A 127 -0.33 -5.19 -2.74
N GLY A 128 -1.30 -5.80 -3.40
CA GLY A 128 -2.36 -5.12 -4.13
C GLY A 128 -3.77 -5.50 -3.69
N GLU A 129 -3.95 -5.97 -2.45
CA GLU A 129 -5.22 -6.46 -1.92
C GLU A 129 -5.51 -5.99 -0.48
N GLU A 130 -4.75 -5.03 0.06
CA GLU A 130 -4.93 -4.56 1.43
C GLU A 130 -6.36 -4.04 1.64
N GLU A 131 -6.83 -3.22 0.74
CA GLU A 131 -8.14 -2.58 0.75
C GLU A 131 -9.32 -3.55 0.49
N SER A 132 -9.00 -4.79 0.12
CA SER A 132 -9.96 -5.90 -0.02
C SER A 132 -9.75 -7.02 1.02
N GLY A 133 -8.94 -6.77 2.06
CA GLY A 133 -8.71 -7.66 3.18
C GLY A 133 -7.59 -8.66 3.01
N SER A 134 -6.67 -8.43 2.08
CA SER A 134 -5.42 -9.18 1.89
C SER A 134 -5.57 -10.71 1.78
N PRO A 135 -6.50 -11.24 0.98
CA PRO A 135 -6.76 -12.67 0.94
C PRO A 135 -5.54 -13.50 0.48
N SER A 136 -4.66 -12.93 -0.32
CA SER A 136 -3.45 -13.60 -0.81
C SER A 136 -2.24 -13.44 0.10
N LEU A 137 -2.26 -12.52 1.07
CA LEU A 137 -1.09 -12.14 1.88
C LEU A 137 -0.56 -13.31 2.71
N ILE A 138 -1.39 -13.87 3.59
CA ILE A 138 -0.97 -14.95 4.50
C ILE A 138 -0.52 -16.19 3.72
N PRO A 139 -1.28 -16.72 2.73
CA PRO A 139 -0.82 -17.85 1.93
C PRO A 139 0.50 -17.59 1.20
N PHE A 140 0.71 -16.37 0.72
CA PHE A 140 1.96 -15.99 0.08
C PHE A 140 3.13 -15.96 1.07
N MET A 141 2.94 -15.37 2.25
CA MET A 141 3.95 -15.32 3.30
C MET A 141 4.35 -16.71 3.79
N GLU A 142 3.39 -17.60 4.02
CA GLU A 142 3.66 -19.00 4.44
C GLU A 142 4.50 -19.74 3.40
N LYS A 143 4.15 -19.59 2.12
CA LYS A 143 4.87 -20.25 1.02
C LYS A 143 6.28 -19.70 0.84
N ASN A 144 6.51 -18.42 1.13
CA ASN A 144 7.77 -17.71 0.89
C ASN A 144 8.46 -17.27 2.19
N ALA A 145 8.15 -17.92 3.31
CA ALA A 145 8.61 -17.52 4.65
C ALA A 145 10.14 -17.40 4.76
N ALA A 146 10.88 -18.27 4.10
CA ALA A 146 12.35 -18.23 4.11
C ALA A 146 12.91 -16.99 3.35
N GLU A 147 12.27 -16.59 2.26
CA GLU A 147 12.63 -15.41 1.46
C GLU A 147 12.31 -14.11 2.20
N LEU A 148 11.18 -14.08 2.90
CA LEU A 148 10.67 -12.89 3.59
C LEU A 148 11.21 -12.74 5.03
N LYS A 149 11.95 -13.73 5.53
CA LYS A 149 12.52 -13.66 6.88
C LYS A 149 13.46 -12.46 7.01
N SER A 150 13.22 -11.64 8.01
CA SER A 150 13.96 -10.40 8.28
C SER A 150 14.19 -10.20 9.78
N ASP A 151 15.06 -9.27 10.14
CA ASP A 151 15.31 -8.87 11.53
C ASP A 151 14.28 -7.84 12.01
N ILE A 152 13.85 -6.96 11.09
CA ILE A 152 12.93 -5.86 11.36
C ILE A 152 11.88 -5.82 10.23
N ALA A 153 10.60 -5.73 10.59
CA ALA A 153 9.52 -5.38 9.67
C ALA A 153 9.14 -3.91 9.87
N LEU A 154 9.17 -3.15 8.79
CA LEU A 154 8.75 -1.75 8.75
C LEU A 154 7.47 -1.64 7.93
N ILE A 155 6.39 -1.20 8.58
CA ILE A 155 5.08 -0.97 7.98
C ILE A 155 4.79 0.52 8.11
N CYS A 156 4.72 1.23 6.97
CA CYS A 156 4.58 2.69 6.97
C CYS A 156 3.16 3.18 6.73
N ASP A 157 2.19 2.30 6.67
CA ASP A 157 0.77 2.67 6.58
C ASP A 157 0.25 3.22 7.91
N THR A 158 0.76 4.39 8.26
CA THR A 158 0.51 5.09 9.53
C THR A 158 0.50 6.59 9.30
N SER A 159 0.02 7.34 10.29
CA SER A 159 0.03 8.81 10.26
C SER A 159 0.99 9.41 11.28
N MET A 160 1.44 10.63 11.02
CA MET A 160 2.18 11.43 12.02
C MET A 160 1.22 11.97 13.07
N VAL A 161 1.69 12.11 14.31
CA VAL A 161 0.89 12.72 15.41
C VAL A 161 0.55 14.19 15.11
N SER A 162 1.50 14.91 14.52
CA SER A 162 1.30 16.27 13.99
C SER A 162 2.39 16.61 12.97
N PRO A 163 2.19 17.63 12.13
CA PRO A 163 3.22 18.10 11.21
C PRO A 163 4.54 18.41 11.95
N GLY A 164 5.64 17.85 11.46
CA GLY A 164 6.97 18.05 12.06
C GLY A 164 7.28 17.23 13.32
N VAL A 165 6.36 16.38 13.76
CA VAL A 165 6.60 15.46 14.90
C VAL A 165 6.70 14.02 14.37
N PRO A 166 7.92 13.51 14.13
CA PRO A 166 8.12 12.12 13.75
C PRO A 166 7.56 11.18 14.82
N SER A 167 6.90 10.12 14.40
CA SER A 167 6.33 9.13 15.31
C SER A 167 6.50 7.71 14.77
N ILE A 168 6.65 6.75 15.68
CA ILE A 168 6.65 5.34 15.37
C ILE A 168 5.46 4.71 16.08
N ALA A 169 4.51 4.17 15.32
CA ALA A 169 3.41 3.41 15.87
C ALA A 169 3.94 2.03 16.30
N SER A 170 3.98 1.77 17.60
CA SER A 170 4.46 0.50 18.16
C SER A 170 3.34 -0.45 18.56
N GLN A 171 2.10 0.01 18.51
CA GLN A 171 0.91 -0.77 18.87
C GLN A 171 -0.28 -0.34 18.03
N LEU A 172 -1.15 -1.30 17.71
CA LEU A 172 -2.43 -1.04 17.06
C LEU A 172 -3.56 -1.38 18.03
N ARG A 173 -4.73 -0.72 17.81
CA ARG A 173 -5.97 -1.07 18.50
C ARG A 173 -6.47 -2.43 18.06
N GLY A 174 -7.22 -3.12 18.92
CA GLY A 174 -8.02 -4.27 18.51
C GLY A 174 -9.21 -3.83 17.65
N MET A 175 -9.70 -4.76 16.84
CA MET A 175 -10.90 -4.57 16.02
C MET A 175 -11.84 -5.77 16.22
N LEU A 176 -13.13 -5.49 16.36
CA LEU A 176 -14.20 -6.47 16.28
C LEU A 176 -15.13 -6.04 15.13
N LYS A 177 -15.45 -6.98 14.24
CA LYS A 177 -16.39 -6.78 13.14
C LYS A 177 -17.53 -7.78 13.27
N ASP A 178 -18.74 -7.28 13.35
CA ASP A 178 -19.97 -8.07 13.39
C ASP A 178 -20.86 -7.72 12.20
N GLU A 179 -21.52 -8.72 11.65
CA GLU A 179 -22.53 -8.55 10.62
C GLU A 179 -23.89 -8.99 11.16
N PHE A 180 -24.88 -8.12 11.06
CA PHE A 180 -26.26 -8.40 11.48
C PHE A 180 -27.16 -8.51 10.25
N THR A 181 -27.74 -9.68 10.05
CA THR A 181 -28.71 -9.91 8.99
C THR A 181 -30.11 -10.02 9.59
N LEU A 182 -31.00 -9.08 9.22
CA LEU A 182 -32.41 -9.14 9.57
C LEU A 182 -33.20 -9.70 8.40
N THR A 183 -33.85 -10.84 8.62
CA THR A 183 -34.70 -11.46 7.59
C THR A 183 -36.16 -11.30 7.98
N GLY A 184 -36.90 -10.57 7.16
CA GLY A 184 -38.36 -10.43 7.28
C GLY A 184 -39.14 -11.46 6.46
N PRO A 185 -40.48 -11.36 6.43
CA PRO A 185 -41.32 -12.19 5.57
C PRO A 185 -40.96 -11.97 4.07
N ARG A 186 -41.20 -13.02 3.26
CA ARG A 186 -40.96 -12.93 1.80
C ARG A 186 -41.92 -12.04 1.05
N ILE A 187 -42.99 -11.60 1.70
CA ILE A 187 -44.03 -10.74 1.11
C ILE A 187 -44.26 -9.57 2.03
N ASP A 188 -44.75 -8.49 1.46
CA ASP A 188 -45.19 -7.34 2.26
C ASP A 188 -46.35 -7.74 3.14
N LEU A 189 -46.31 -7.30 4.41
CA LEU A 189 -47.34 -7.52 5.37
C LEU A 189 -48.09 -6.25 5.62
N HIS A 190 -49.42 -6.34 5.76
CA HIS A 190 -50.26 -5.25 6.19
C HIS A 190 -50.02 -4.95 7.67
N SER A 191 -50.01 -3.67 8.05
CA SER A 191 -49.72 -3.20 9.41
C SER A 191 -50.82 -3.44 10.42
N GLY A 192 -51.95 -4.01 10.01
CA GLY A 192 -53.14 -4.24 10.86
C GLY A 192 -53.60 -5.69 10.97
#